data_1b5aa1b800cd8bee1335f2852dcc0ec2
#
_entry.id   1b5aa1b800cd8bee1335f2852dcc0ec2
#
_cell.length_a   1.000
_cell.length_b   1.000
_cell.length_c   1.000
_cell.angle_alpha   90.00
_cell.angle_beta   90.00
_cell.angle_gamma   90.00
#
_symmetry.space_group_name_H-M   'P 1'
#
loop_
_entity.id
_entity.type
_entity.pdbx_description
1 polymer ?
#
loop_
_entity_poly.entity_id
_entity_poly.type
_entity_poly.pdbx_seq_one_letter_code
_entity_poly.pdbx_strand_id
1 'polypeptide(L)'
;MSTRRVVLAAAMVAAAWTTVISGLVAEAAWQKSGSGTGYAVAAKLQTPGQPVLDDAKCNNGGSGPTATVHWSYPAPLPPGFEVFTATAKNGPVTSAGTTTTTSATVALSSNKTTYVSVRATAGAWRGPRSPEVAAC
;
A
#
# COMPACT_ATOMS: atom_id res chain seq x y z
N MET A 1 -12.36 66.12 48.99
CA MET A 1 -11.22 65.25 49.20
C MET A 1 -11.65 63.85 48.87
N SER A 2 -11.10 63.43 47.94
CA SER A 2 -10.26 62.35 47.53
C SER A 2 -10.92 61.52 46.46
N THR A 3 -10.72 61.97 45.29
CA THR A 3 -10.63 61.18 44.06
C THR A 3 -9.49 60.19 44.21
N ARG A 4 -9.76 58.93 43.99
CA ARG A 4 -8.85 57.92 43.48
C ARG A 4 -9.38 56.56 43.77
N ARG A 5 -9.84 55.90 42.74
CA ARG A 5 -9.58 54.47 42.51
C ARG A 5 -10.58 53.93 41.55
N VAL A 6 -10.26 54.04 40.32
CA VAL A 6 -10.72 53.13 39.31
C VAL A 6 -9.67 53.12 38.25
N VAL A 7 -8.69 52.31 38.41
CA VAL A 7 -7.89 51.76 37.29
C VAL A 7 -7.22 50.54 37.87
N LEU A 8 -7.78 49.38 37.60
CA LEU A 8 -7.08 48.10 37.64
C LEU A 8 -8.10 46.94 37.54
N ALA A 9 -8.72 46.84 36.43
CA ALA A 9 -9.46 45.61 36.12
C ALA A 9 -9.57 45.34 34.60
N ALA A 10 -8.58 45.72 33.83
CA ALA A 10 -8.64 45.51 32.40
C ALA A 10 -7.46 44.72 31.81
N ALA A 11 -6.68 44.03 32.65
CA ALA A 11 -5.46 43.38 32.15
C ALA A 11 -5.42 41.85 32.25
N MET A 12 -6.52 41.18 32.55
CA MET A 12 -6.48 39.71 32.73
C MET A 12 -7.41 38.91 31.79
N VAL A 13 -7.93 39.47 30.76
CA VAL A 13 -8.76 38.70 29.80
C VAL A 13 -8.03 38.40 28.51
N ALA A 14 -6.86 38.97 28.28
CA ALA A 14 -6.15 38.80 27.01
C ALA A 14 -5.25 37.56 26.93
N ALA A 15 -4.98 36.88 28.05
CA ALA A 15 -4.03 35.76 28.06
C ALA A 15 -4.65 34.39 27.83
N ALA A 16 -5.98 34.25 27.89
CA ALA A 16 -6.65 32.97 27.76
C ALA A 16 -7.04 32.60 26.31
N TRP A 17 -6.90 33.53 25.37
CA TRP A 17 -7.35 33.33 23.98
C TRP A 17 -6.23 32.94 23.03
N THR A 18 -4.99 33.01 23.43
CA THR A 18 -3.85 32.71 22.56
C THR A 18 -3.50 31.22 22.50
N THR A 19 -3.95 30.42 23.45
CA THR A 19 -3.63 28.99 23.50
C THR A 19 -4.55 28.13 22.64
N VAL A 20 -5.78 28.61 22.36
CA VAL A 20 -6.73 27.84 21.54
C VAL A 20 -6.45 27.98 20.04
N ILE A 21 -5.86 29.10 19.64
CA ILE A 21 -5.56 29.35 18.21
C ILE A 21 -4.33 28.57 17.74
N SER A 22 -3.42 28.23 18.65
CA SER A 22 -2.22 27.47 18.30
C SER A 22 -2.53 26.02 17.93
N GLY A 23 -3.58 25.41 18.48
CA GLY A 23 -4.00 24.07 18.14
C GLY A 23 -4.65 23.96 16.76
N LEU A 24 -5.44 24.96 16.39
CA LEU A 24 -6.11 24.99 15.09
C LEU A 24 -5.14 25.28 13.93
N VAL A 25 -4.07 26.03 14.18
CA VAL A 25 -3.05 26.28 13.18
C VAL A 25 -2.19 25.06 12.91
N ALA A 26 -1.98 24.21 13.90
CA ALA A 26 -1.23 22.96 13.74
C ALA A 26 -2.00 21.94 12.90
N GLU A 27 -3.32 21.82 13.07
CA GLU A 27 -4.15 20.95 12.24
C GLU A 27 -4.27 21.44 10.80
N ALA A 28 -4.39 22.75 10.60
CA ALA A 28 -4.41 23.34 9.26
C ALA A 28 -3.07 23.18 8.52
N ALA A 29 -1.94 23.14 9.21
CA ALA A 29 -0.64 22.90 8.61
C ALA A 29 -0.50 21.44 8.12
N TRP A 30 -1.12 20.49 8.78
CA TRP A 30 -1.17 19.10 8.34
C TRP A 30 -2.00 18.91 7.06
N GLN A 31 -3.07 19.64 6.92
CA GLN A 31 -3.91 19.57 5.73
C GLN A 31 -3.27 20.28 4.52
N LYS A 32 -2.35 21.20 4.76
CA LYS A 32 -1.70 21.97 3.70
C LYS A 32 -0.53 21.24 3.03
N SER A 33 0.04 20.25 3.67
CA SER A 33 1.15 19.47 3.13
C SER A 33 0.74 18.37 2.16
N GLY A 34 -0.56 18.26 1.84
CA GLY A 34 -1.12 17.21 1.00
C GLY A 34 -1.29 17.57 -0.47
N SER A 35 -0.77 18.68 -0.97
CA SER A 35 -0.96 19.10 -2.37
C SER A 35 0.11 18.57 -3.33
N GLY A 36 0.66 17.40 -3.07
CA GLY A 36 1.63 16.77 -3.95
C GLY A 36 1.12 15.46 -4.52
N THR A 37 1.78 14.96 -5.56
CA THR A 37 1.56 13.64 -6.15
C THR A 37 1.66 12.50 -5.13
N GLY A 38 2.22 12.71 -3.96
CA GLY A 38 2.24 11.79 -2.83
C GLY A 38 0.86 11.50 -2.20
N TYR A 39 -0.12 12.39 -2.40
CA TYR A 39 -1.48 12.19 -1.90
C TYR A 39 -2.19 11.01 -2.56
N ALA A 40 -1.97 10.78 -3.85
CA ALA A 40 -2.58 9.67 -4.57
C ALA A 40 -2.01 8.29 -4.12
N VAL A 41 -0.80 8.27 -3.55
CA VAL A 41 -0.15 7.05 -3.07
C VAL A 41 -0.66 6.63 -1.69
N ALA A 42 -1.14 7.58 -0.90
CA ALA A 42 -1.81 7.29 0.37
C ALA A 42 -3.22 6.71 0.18
N ALA A 43 -3.76 6.74 -1.03
CA ALA A 43 -4.97 6.01 -1.37
C ALA A 43 -4.76 4.51 -1.15
N LYS A 44 -5.74 3.88 -0.52
CA LYS A 44 -5.72 2.45 -0.21
C LYS A 44 -5.35 1.61 -1.44
N LEU A 45 -4.28 0.83 -1.33
CA LEU A 45 -3.93 -0.12 -2.37
C LEU A 45 -5.04 -1.15 -2.55
N GLN A 46 -5.49 -1.30 -3.78
CA GLN A 46 -6.54 -2.24 -4.14
C GLN A 46 -5.99 -3.68 -4.19
N THR A 47 -6.89 -4.64 -4.08
CA THR A 47 -6.54 -6.05 -4.29
C THR A 47 -6.43 -6.32 -5.79
N PRO A 48 -5.30 -6.85 -6.29
CA PRO A 48 -5.21 -7.30 -7.68
C PRO A 48 -6.22 -8.39 -7.98
N GLY A 49 -6.66 -8.48 -9.23
CA GLY A 49 -7.45 -9.61 -9.69
C GLY A 49 -6.69 -10.93 -9.56
N GLN A 50 -7.41 -12.05 -9.56
CA GLN A 50 -6.80 -13.37 -9.56
C GLN A 50 -5.86 -13.48 -10.77
N PRO A 51 -4.61 -13.94 -10.59
CA PRO A 51 -3.71 -14.18 -11.70
C PRO A 51 -4.29 -15.21 -12.68
N VAL A 52 -4.04 -14.99 -13.96
CA VAL A 52 -4.40 -15.90 -15.05
C VAL A 52 -3.12 -16.46 -15.64
N LEU A 53 -3.08 -17.75 -15.88
CA LEU A 53 -1.95 -18.42 -16.54
C LEU A 53 -1.98 -18.14 -18.03
N ASP A 54 -0.89 -17.57 -18.55
CA ASP A 54 -0.68 -17.41 -20.00
C ASP A 54 0.08 -18.60 -20.58
N ASP A 55 1.11 -19.04 -19.86
CA ASP A 55 1.94 -20.20 -20.22
C ASP A 55 2.44 -20.90 -18.95
N ALA A 56 2.43 -22.21 -18.93
CA ALA A 56 2.96 -23.00 -17.84
C ALA A 56 3.79 -24.18 -18.40
N LYS A 57 5.06 -24.17 -18.04
CA LYS A 57 6.00 -25.23 -18.42
C LYS A 57 6.27 -26.10 -17.17
N CYS A 58 5.44 -27.11 -17.00
CA CYS A 58 5.46 -27.96 -15.80
C CYS A 58 6.63 -28.94 -15.76
N ASN A 59 7.14 -29.34 -16.90
CA ASN A 59 8.25 -30.28 -17.04
C ASN A 59 9.32 -29.70 -17.98
N ASN A 60 10.16 -28.79 -17.47
CA ASN A 60 11.28 -28.30 -18.23
C ASN A 60 12.57 -29.01 -17.83
N GLY A 61 13.01 -29.92 -18.69
CA GLY A 61 14.33 -30.55 -18.53
C GLY A 61 15.42 -29.45 -18.50
N GLY A 62 16.08 -29.28 -17.37
CA GLY A 62 17.28 -28.45 -17.21
C GLY A 62 17.06 -27.05 -16.62
N SER A 63 15.98 -26.35 -16.92
CA SER A 63 15.74 -24.96 -16.43
C SER A 63 14.73 -24.88 -15.29
N GLY A 64 14.13 -26.00 -14.90
CA GLY A 64 13.05 -26.04 -13.94
C GLY A 64 11.70 -25.59 -14.49
N PRO A 65 10.60 -25.93 -13.82
CA PRO A 65 9.26 -25.51 -14.23
C PRO A 65 9.06 -24.02 -14.00
N THR A 66 8.37 -23.35 -14.92
CA THR A 66 8.03 -21.93 -14.87
C THR A 66 6.60 -21.68 -15.32
N ALA A 67 6.00 -20.60 -14.86
CA ALA A 67 4.74 -20.11 -15.39
C ALA A 67 4.81 -18.60 -15.62
N THR A 68 4.19 -18.15 -16.69
CA THR A 68 3.89 -16.76 -16.95
C THR A 68 2.44 -16.48 -16.58
N VAL A 69 2.23 -15.49 -15.76
CA VAL A 69 0.91 -15.07 -15.27
C VAL A 69 0.69 -13.60 -15.56
N HIS A 70 -0.56 -13.22 -15.78
CA HIS A 70 -0.98 -11.82 -15.78
C HIS A 70 -2.19 -11.64 -14.85
N TRP A 71 -2.45 -10.39 -14.45
CA TRP A 71 -3.58 -10.02 -13.58
C TRP A 71 -4.13 -8.66 -13.95
N SER A 72 -5.36 -8.41 -13.54
CA SER A 72 -5.98 -7.09 -13.64
C SER A 72 -5.72 -6.26 -12.41
N TYR A 73 -5.68 -4.95 -12.58
CA TYR A 73 -5.63 -3.99 -11.49
C TYR A 73 -6.41 -2.73 -11.87
N PRO A 74 -7.24 -2.16 -10.97
CA PRO A 74 -7.95 -0.92 -11.25
C PRO A 74 -6.98 0.26 -11.42
N ALA A 75 -7.29 1.16 -12.32
CA ALA A 75 -6.50 2.39 -12.49
C ALA A 75 -6.67 3.34 -11.27
N PRO A 76 -5.63 4.09 -10.89
CA PRO A 76 -4.27 4.10 -11.44
C PRO A 76 -3.44 2.89 -10.98
N LEU A 77 -2.48 2.48 -11.83
CA LEU A 77 -1.57 1.39 -11.46
C LEU A 77 -0.67 1.80 -10.29
N PRO A 78 -0.37 0.88 -9.38
CA PRO A 78 0.57 1.12 -8.30
C PRO A 78 2.01 1.16 -8.84
N PRO A 79 2.97 1.69 -8.07
CA PRO A 79 4.38 1.68 -8.44
C PRO A 79 4.97 0.29 -8.66
N GLY A 80 4.40 -0.74 -8.05
CA GLY A 80 4.87 -2.09 -8.20
C GLY A 80 3.91 -3.15 -7.69
N PHE A 81 4.26 -4.39 -7.99
CA PHE A 81 3.60 -5.59 -7.50
C PHE A 81 4.63 -6.55 -6.93
N GLU A 82 4.25 -7.31 -5.95
CA GLU A 82 5.02 -8.43 -5.41
C GLU A 82 4.26 -9.73 -5.69
N VAL A 83 4.98 -10.68 -6.28
CA VAL A 83 4.44 -11.98 -6.68
C VAL A 83 4.87 -13.01 -5.65
N PHE A 84 3.97 -13.89 -5.29
CA PHE A 84 4.19 -14.94 -4.30
C PHE A 84 3.88 -16.31 -4.89
N THR A 85 4.60 -17.30 -4.39
CA THR A 85 4.34 -18.72 -4.63
C THR A 85 4.11 -19.46 -3.32
N ALA A 86 3.25 -20.47 -3.36
CA ALA A 86 3.02 -21.41 -2.27
C ALA A 86 2.93 -22.83 -2.81
N THR A 87 3.29 -23.82 -2.01
CA THR A 87 3.20 -25.25 -2.38
C THR A 87 1.93 -25.92 -1.86
N ALA A 88 1.05 -25.16 -1.23
CA ALA A 88 -0.26 -25.62 -0.77
C ALA A 88 -1.26 -24.47 -0.90
N LYS A 89 -2.50 -24.78 -1.22
CA LYS A 89 -3.59 -23.80 -1.27
C LYS A 89 -3.78 -23.13 0.09
N ASN A 90 -3.79 -21.80 0.12
CA ASN A 90 -3.84 -21.00 1.34
C ASN A 90 -2.69 -21.29 2.33
N GLY A 91 -1.61 -21.86 1.84
CA GLY A 91 -0.43 -22.16 2.63
C GLY A 91 0.52 -20.98 2.80
N PRO A 92 1.65 -21.20 3.48
CA PRO A 92 2.70 -20.21 3.60
C PRO A 92 3.21 -19.80 2.22
N VAL A 93 3.41 -18.51 2.03
CA VAL A 93 3.87 -17.95 0.74
C VAL A 93 5.34 -17.55 0.83
N THR A 94 6.03 -17.71 -0.30
CA THR A 94 7.38 -17.21 -0.52
C THR A 94 7.34 -16.15 -1.60
N SER A 95 8.09 -15.06 -1.43
CA SER A 95 8.21 -14.04 -2.47
C SER A 95 8.96 -14.63 -3.68
N ALA A 96 8.33 -14.52 -4.83
CA ALA A 96 8.92 -14.93 -6.11
C ALA A 96 9.57 -13.75 -6.86
N GLY A 97 9.38 -12.53 -6.38
CA GLY A 97 9.94 -11.32 -6.95
C GLY A 97 8.97 -10.15 -7.02
N THR A 98 9.44 -9.07 -7.61
CA THR A 98 8.68 -7.84 -7.81
C THR A 98 8.65 -7.46 -9.28
N THR A 99 7.58 -6.78 -9.71
CA THR A 99 7.44 -6.25 -11.07
C THR A 99 6.70 -4.92 -11.04
N THR A 100 6.89 -4.10 -12.05
CA THR A 100 6.15 -2.85 -12.26
C THR A 100 4.99 -3.01 -13.27
N THR A 101 4.88 -4.18 -13.87
CA THR A 101 3.84 -4.53 -14.84
C THR A 101 2.81 -5.46 -14.21
N THR A 102 1.70 -5.70 -14.91
CA THR A 102 0.65 -6.63 -14.50
C THR A 102 0.87 -8.05 -15.03
N SER A 103 2.12 -8.42 -15.25
CA SER A 103 2.54 -9.75 -15.71
C SER A 103 3.88 -10.12 -15.08
N ALA A 104 4.10 -11.40 -14.86
CA ALA A 104 5.37 -11.92 -14.34
C ALA A 104 5.58 -13.37 -14.75
N THR A 105 6.84 -13.76 -14.89
CA THR A 105 7.24 -15.17 -15.00
C THR A 105 7.81 -15.62 -13.66
N VAL A 106 7.30 -16.73 -13.14
CA VAL A 106 7.67 -17.28 -11.84
C VAL A 106 8.22 -18.68 -11.96
N ALA A 107 9.20 -19.01 -11.13
CA ALA A 107 9.66 -20.38 -10.98
C ALA A 107 8.65 -21.17 -10.14
N LEU A 108 8.39 -22.40 -10.57
CA LEU A 108 7.46 -23.32 -9.92
C LEU A 108 8.21 -24.45 -9.18
N SER A 109 7.52 -25.12 -8.28
CA SER A 109 8.04 -26.32 -7.64
C SER A 109 8.00 -27.49 -8.65
N SER A 110 9.09 -28.25 -8.72
CA SER A 110 9.18 -29.41 -9.63
C SER A 110 8.33 -30.61 -9.22
N ASN A 111 7.93 -30.68 -7.94
CA ASN A 111 7.31 -31.88 -7.37
C ASN A 111 5.95 -31.61 -6.72
N LYS A 112 5.45 -30.39 -6.77
CA LYS A 112 4.20 -30.01 -6.10
C LYS A 112 3.48 -28.94 -6.92
N THR A 113 2.17 -28.96 -6.85
CA THR A 113 1.37 -27.85 -7.37
C THR A 113 1.82 -26.56 -6.72
N THR A 114 2.09 -25.55 -7.53
CA THR A 114 2.47 -24.21 -7.07
C THR A 114 1.29 -23.29 -7.23
N TYR A 115 0.95 -22.56 -6.17
CA TYR A 115 -0.10 -21.55 -6.17
C TYR A 115 0.56 -20.18 -6.29
N VAL A 116 0.05 -19.35 -7.20
CA VAL A 116 0.58 -18.01 -7.45
C VAL A 116 -0.43 -16.97 -7.02
N SER A 117 0.02 -15.95 -6.30
CA SER A 117 -0.76 -14.79 -5.88
C SER A 117 0.07 -13.51 -5.98
N VAL A 118 -0.61 -12.36 -5.98
CA VAL A 118 0.01 -11.05 -6.21
C VAL A 118 -0.54 -10.04 -5.23
N ARG A 119 0.25 -9.08 -4.81
CA ARG A 119 -0.21 -7.87 -4.12
C ARG A 119 0.39 -6.61 -4.72
N ALA A 120 -0.33 -5.51 -4.63
CA ALA A 120 0.16 -4.19 -4.98
C ALA A 120 1.12 -3.66 -3.90
N THR A 121 2.13 -2.92 -4.32
CA THR A 121 3.11 -2.30 -3.43
C THR A 121 3.36 -0.84 -3.81
N ALA A 122 3.60 0.01 -2.81
CA ALA A 122 4.00 1.40 -3.00
C ALA A 122 4.99 1.79 -1.88
N GLY A 123 6.27 1.82 -2.19
CA GLY A 123 7.33 1.98 -1.18
C GLY A 123 7.25 0.90 -0.11
N ALA A 124 7.07 1.30 1.14
CA ALA A 124 6.87 0.38 2.28
C ALA A 124 5.42 -0.15 2.42
N TRP A 125 4.47 0.41 1.68
CA TRP A 125 3.07 0.02 1.74
C TRP A 125 2.81 -1.28 1.00
N ARG A 126 1.96 -2.13 1.58
CA ARG A 126 1.57 -3.43 1.02
C ARG A 126 0.05 -3.54 1.01
N GLY A 127 -0.50 -3.80 -0.17
CA GLY A 127 -1.91 -4.07 -0.36
C GLY A 127 -2.30 -5.50 0.01
N PRO A 128 -3.60 -5.81 0.01
CA PRO A 128 -4.09 -7.17 0.14
C PRO A 128 -3.58 -8.06 -1.00
N ARG A 129 -3.42 -9.36 -0.72
CA ARG A 129 -3.10 -10.35 -1.77
C ARG A 129 -4.34 -10.72 -2.58
N SER A 130 -4.12 -10.96 -3.86
CA SER A 130 -5.11 -11.56 -4.76
C SER A 130 -5.50 -12.98 -4.32
N PRO A 131 -6.62 -13.51 -4.81
CA PRO A 131 -6.85 -14.95 -4.85
C PRO A 131 -5.70 -15.67 -5.55
N GLU A 132 -5.51 -16.94 -5.23
CA GLU A 132 -4.45 -17.78 -5.79
C GLU A 132 -4.91 -18.46 -7.08
N VAL A 133 -3.98 -18.67 -8.01
CA VAL A 133 -4.14 -19.55 -9.15
C VAL A 133 -3.19 -20.74 -9.02
N ALA A 134 -3.66 -21.95 -9.29
CA ALA A 134 -2.81 -23.12 -9.33
C ALA A 134 -2.05 -23.20 -10.66
N ALA A 135 -0.74 -23.38 -10.59
CA ALA A 135 0.13 -23.61 -11.73
C ALA A 135 0.83 -24.96 -11.54
N CYS A 136 0.68 -25.81 -12.52
CA CYS A 136 1.20 -27.16 -12.43
C CYS A 136 0.79 -27.87 -11.12
#